data_d55def5bb76efad5786cd6ac94307916
#
_entry.id   d55def5bb76efad5786cd6ac94307916
#
_cell.length_a   1.000
_cell.length_b   1.000
_cell.length_c   1.000
_cell.angle_alpha   90.00
_cell.angle_beta   90.00
_cell.angle_gamma   90.00
#
_symmetry.space_group_name_H-M   'P 1'
#
loop_
_entity.id
_entity.type
_entity.pdbx_description
1 polymer ?
#
loop_
_entity_poly.entity_id
_entity_poly.type
_entity_poly.pdbx_seq_one_letter_code
_entity_poly.pdbx_strand_id
1 'polypeptide(L)'
;MFDSWNPFESWPDAFPDRPNRRLVNPPQAVVVDVGRIMPIPADTVRSVPLRVSQGGVRLTGDAHGELLAWARVYDGHWIALVRIVVKAGQGQLPMIQWVPAATVRPTEPPTRT
;
A
#
# COMPACT_ATOMS: atom_id res chain seq x y z
N MET A 1 -8.18 -15.92 -4.29
CA MET A 1 -6.81 -16.19 -4.70
C MET A 1 -6.31 -15.11 -5.64
N PHE A 2 -5.12 -14.62 -5.44
CA PHE A 2 -4.62 -13.51 -6.24
C PHE A 2 -4.31 -13.89 -7.67
N ASP A 3 -3.97 -15.14 -7.91
CA ASP A 3 -3.57 -15.55 -9.24
C ASP A 3 -4.66 -15.31 -10.28
N SER A 4 -5.92 -15.38 -9.88
CA SER A 4 -7.02 -15.16 -10.80
C SER A 4 -7.68 -13.82 -10.64
N TRP A 5 -7.17 -12.98 -9.73
CA TRP A 5 -7.78 -11.68 -9.49
C TRP A 5 -7.11 -10.61 -10.30
N ASN A 6 -7.91 -9.81 -10.97
CA ASN A 6 -7.43 -8.71 -11.78
C ASN A 6 -8.17 -7.43 -11.38
N PRO A 7 -7.50 -6.47 -10.75
CA PRO A 7 -8.17 -5.24 -10.34
C PRO A 7 -8.65 -4.38 -11.51
N PHE A 8 -8.18 -4.68 -12.71
CA PHE A 8 -8.50 -3.88 -13.89
C PHE A 8 -9.58 -4.49 -14.76
N GLU A 9 -10.28 -5.46 -14.25
CA GLU A 9 -11.27 -6.19 -15.03
C GLU A 9 -12.32 -5.25 -15.61
N SER A 10 -12.70 -4.21 -14.87
CA SER A 10 -13.71 -3.25 -15.30
C SER A 10 -13.12 -2.00 -15.96
N TRP A 11 -11.84 -2.01 -16.25
CA TRP A 11 -11.15 -0.83 -16.75
C TRP A 11 -10.33 -1.19 -17.96
N PRO A 12 -10.92 -1.19 -19.15
CA PRO A 12 -10.15 -1.43 -20.37
C PRO A 12 -9.23 -0.26 -20.66
N ASP A 13 -8.02 -0.56 -21.08
CA ASP A 13 -7.04 0.48 -21.38
C ASP A 13 -7.20 0.90 -22.83
N ALA A 14 -7.60 2.14 -23.05
CA ALA A 14 -7.85 2.67 -24.37
C ALA A 14 -6.57 3.00 -25.14
N PHE A 15 -5.44 3.04 -24.46
CA PHE A 15 -4.17 3.42 -25.09
C PHE A 15 -3.10 2.38 -24.77
N PRO A 16 -3.14 1.22 -25.44
CA PRO A 16 -2.26 0.11 -25.05
C PRO A 16 -0.77 0.38 -25.24
N ASP A 17 -0.38 1.29 -26.14
CA ASP A 17 1.02 1.64 -26.30
C ASP A 17 1.55 2.55 -25.19
N ARG A 18 0.65 3.16 -24.42
CA ARG A 18 1.04 3.96 -23.25
C ARG A 18 0.08 3.60 -22.12
N PRO A 19 0.26 2.43 -21.53
CA PRO A 19 -0.72 1.94 -20.57
C PRO A 19 -0.80 2.81 -19.33
N ASN A 20 -2.03 3.00 -18.86
CA ASN A 20 -2.32 3.72 -17.63
C ASN A 20 -2.50 2.76 -16.45
N ARG A 21 -2.29 1.49 -16.68
CA ARG A 21 -2.40 0.48 -15.65
C ARG A 21 -1.42 -0.63 -15.93
N ARG A 22 -0.95 -1.27 -14.87
CA ARG A 22 0.03 -2.33 -15.02
C ARG A 22 -0.11 -3.32 -13.88
N LEU A 23 -0.30 -4.56 -14.21
CA LEU A 23 -0.30 -5.63 -13.23
C LEU A 23 1.13 -6.07 -12.97
N VAL A 24 1.49 -6.22 -11.70
CA VAL A 24 2.82 -6.68 -11.31
C VAL A 24 2.73 -8.16 -11.01
N ASN A 25 3.30 -8.98 -11.88
CA ASN A 25 3.21 -10.42 -11.76
C ASN A 25 4.57 -11.04 -12.08
N PRO A 26 5.22 -11.70 -11.13
CA PRO A 26 4.73 -11.94 -9.76
C PRO A 26 4.79 -10.68 -8.91
N PRO A 27 4.07 -10.66 -7.79
CA PRO A 27 4.13 -9.51 -6.89
C PRO A 27 5.55 -9.22 -6.44
N GLN A 28 5.85 -7.95 -6.30
CA GLN A 28 7.18 -7.49 -5.97
C GLN A 28 7.25 -7.10 -4.50
N ALA A 29 8.30 -7.53 -3.81
CA ALA A 29 8.50 -7.16 -2.42
C ALA A 29 8.81 -5.67 -2.30
N VAL A 30 8.11 -4.98 -1.43
CA VAL A 30 8.26 -3.54 -1.23
C VAL A 30 8.15 -3.20 0.24
N VAL A 31 8.54 -1.96 0.55
CA VAL A 31 8.34 -1.36 1.86
C VAL A 31 7.44 -0.15 1.67
N VAL A 32 6.42 -0.05 2.50
CA VAL A 32 5.42 1.02 2.41
C VAL A 32 5.53 1.89 3.65
N ASP A 33 5.57 3.20 3.44
CA ASP A 33 5.57 4.18 4.53
C ASP A 33 4.12 4.35 5.01
N VAL A 34 3.76 3.59 6.01
CA VAL A 34 2.38 3.49 6.46
C VAL A 34 1.88 4.83 6.99
N GLY A 35 2.74 5.60 7.63
CA GLY A 35 2.32 6.89 8.19
C GLY A 35 1.90 7.89 7.13
N ARG A 36 2.27 7.66 5.87
CA ARG A 36 1.94 8.59 4.79
C ARG A 36 0.79 8.15 3.91
N ILE A 37 0.31 6.92 4.09
CA ILE A 37 -0.78 6.44 3.22
C ILE A 37 -2.15 6.84 3.73
N MET A 38 -2.24 7.18 5.01
CA MET A 38 -3.53 7.54 5.61
C MET A 38 -3.26 8.59 6.68
N PRO A 39 -3.05 9.86 6.27
CA PRO A 39 -2.71 10.89 7.23
C PRO A 39 -3.85 11.14 8.21
N ILE A 40 -3.47 11.33 9.47
CA ILE A 40 -4.43 11.58 10.53
C ILE A 40 -4.43 13.07 10.81
N PRO A 41 -5.60 13.72 10.78
CA PRO A 41 -5.66 15.16 11.09
C PRO A 41 -5.14 15.44 12.49
N ALA A 42 -4.31 16.46 12.61
CA ALA A 42 -3.65 16.77 13.87
C ALA A 42 -4.64 17.16 14.96
N ASP A 43 -5.74 17.78 14.57
CA ASP A 43 -6.70 18.29 15.54
C ASP A 43 -7.58 17.18 16.13
N THR A 44 -7.49 15.96 15.63
CA THR A 44 -8.23 14.85 16.20
C THR A 44 -7.42 14.10 17.26
N VAL A 45 -6.15 14.42 17.39
CA VAL A 45 -5.29 13.75 18.37
C VAL A 45 -5.52 14.37 19.73
N ARG A 46 -6.25 13.68 20.58
CA ARG A 46 -6.53 14.11 21.93
C ARG A 46 -6.13 13.00 22.87
N SER A 47 -6.55 13.13 24.11
CA SER A 47 -6.29 12.03 25.03
C SER A 47 -7.14 10.84 24.61
N VAL A 48 -6.48 9.72 24.45
CA VAL A 48 -7.10 8.50 23.94
C VAL A 48 -7.07 7.48 25.06
N PRO A 49 -8.19 6.77 25.31
CA PRO A 49 -8.18 5.73 26.33
C PRO A 49 -7.09 4.71 26.07
N LEU A 50 -6.50 4.20 27.15
CA LEU A 50 -5.37 3.30 27.07
C LEU A 50 -5.67 2.08 26.23
N ARG A 51 -6.87 1.52 26.39
CA ARG A 51 -7.25 0.33 25.62
C ARG A 51 -7.29 0.58 24.14
N VAL A 52 -7.58 1.82 23.73
CA VAL A 52 -7.60 2.18 22.32
C VAL A 52 -6.18 2.40 21.80
N SER A 53 -5.36 3.10 22.57
CA SER A 53 -3.99 3.36 22.14
C SER A 53 -3.15 2.09 22.10
N GLN A 54 -3.41 1.15 23.00
CA GLN A 54 -2.64 -0.08 23.03
C GLN A 54 -3.23 -1.18 22.16
N GLY A 55 -4.54 -1.14 21.95
CA GLY A 55 -5.21 -2.19 21.19
C GLY A 55 -5.58 -1.83 19.78
N GLY A 56 -5.37 -0.57 19.38
CA GLY A 56 -5.79 -0.11 18.07
C GLY A 56 -4.78 -0.37 16.97
N VAL A 57 -5.15 0.03 15.77
CA VAL A 57 -4.32 -0.15 14.59
C VAL A 57 -3.19 0.88 14.58
N ARG A 58 -1.99 0.43 14.30
CA ARG A 58 -0.83 1.32 14.21
C ARG A 58 -0.57 1.68 12.76
N LEU A 59 -0.79 2.94 12.45
CA LEU A 59 -0.56 3.44 11.09
C LEU A 59 0.67 4.34 11.10
N THR A 60 1.81 3.78 11.50
CA THR A 60 3.07 4.50 11.55
C THR A 60 4.20 3.59 11.10
N GLY A 61 5.30 4.22 10.66
CA GLY A 61 6.49 3.48 10.31
C GLY A 61 6.39 2.78 8.99
N ASP A 62 7.29 1.85 8.78
CA ASP A 62 7.39 1.10 7.54
C ASP A 62 6.77 -0.27 7.71
N ALA A 63 6.09 -0.73 6.67
CA ALA A 63 5.56 -2.08 6.63
C ALA A 63 6.08 -2.78 5.38
N HIS A 64 6.52 -4.01 5.54
CA HIS A 64 6.89 -4.83 4.41
C HIS A 64 5.63 -5.39 3.77
N GLY A 65 5.64 -5.45 2.46
CA GLY A 65 4.49 -5.95 1.74
C GLY A 65 4.82 -6.32 0.32
N GLU A 66 3.78 -6.40 -0.48
CA GLU A 66 3.90 -6.79 -1.88
C GLU A 66 3.19 -5.76 -2.74
N LEU A 67 3.85 -5.41 -3.83
CA LEU A 67 3.28 -4.56 -4.85
C LEU A 67 2.55 -5.42 -5.86
N LEU A 68 1.27 -5.14 -6.06
CA LEU A 68 0.42 -5.98 -6.90
C LEU A 68 0.11 -5.33 -8.24
N ALA A 69 0.05 -4.00 -8.29
CA ALA A 69 -0.33 -3.32 -9.52
C ALA A 69 -0.03 -1.83 -9.43
N TRP A 70 0.02 -1.19 -10.59
CA TRP A 70 0.15 0.26 -10.74
C TRP A 70 -1.04 0.79 -11.50
N ALA A 71 -1.48 1.98 -11.15
CA ALA A 71 -2.51 2.68 -11.90
C ALA A 71 -2.16 4.15 -11.99
N ARG A 72 -2.47 4.76 -13.13
CA ARG A 72 -2.18 6.17 -13.34
C ARG A 72 -3.42 7.00 -13.08
N VAL A 73 -3.26 8.02 -12.26
CA VAL A 73 -4.34 8.94 -11.96
C VAL A 73 -4.45 9.94 -13.12
N TYR A 74 -5.64 10.48 -13.32
CA TYR A 74 -5.91 11.35 -14.46
C TYR A 74 -4.98 12.56 -14.54
N ASP A 75 -4.38 12.95 -13.43
CA ASP A 75 -3.46 14.09 -13.40
C ASP A 75 -2.01 13.70 -13.64
N GLY A 76 -1.75 12.42 -13.93
CA GLY A 76 -0.42 11.95 -14.26
C GLY A 76 0.32 11.25 -13.14
N HIS A 77 -0.16 11.34 -11.93
CA HIS A 77 0.46 10.64 -10.81
C HIS A 77 0.19 9.14 -10.88
N TRP A 78 1.08 8.37 -10.27
CA TRP A 78 0.89 6.93 -10.18
C TRP A 78 0.51 6.54 -8.76
N ILE A 79 -0.39 5.57 -8.67
CA ILE A 79 -0.71 4.93 -7.40
C ILE A 79 -0.39 3.44 -7.51
N ALA A 80 -0.10 2.86 -6.36
CA ALA A 80 0.31 1.46 -6.28
C ALA A 80 -0.69 0.68 -5.46
N LEU A 81 -1.04 -0.50 -5.93
CA LEU A 81 -1.85 -1.43 -5.14
C LEU A 81 -0.91 -2.30 -4.35
N VAL A 82 -1.02 -2.25 -3.03
CA VAL A 82 -0.11 -2.98 -2.16
C VAL A 82 -0.89 -3.84 -1.19
N ARG A 83 -0.28 -4.93 -0.80
CA ARG A 83 -0.75 -5.79 0.27
C ARG A 83 0.26 -5.72 1.40
N ILE A 84 -0.17 -5.22 2.54
CA ILE A 84 0.71 -5.06 3.70
C ILE A 84 0.01 -5.63 4.92
N VAL A 85 0.79 -5.80 5.99
CA VAL A 85 0.26 -6.21 7.29
C VAL A 85 0.74 -5.17 8.29
N VAL A 86 -0.20 -4.58 9.01
CA VAL A 86 0.13 -3.59 10.03
C VAL A 86 -0.22 -4.15 11.40
N LYS A 87 0.35 -3.57 12.42
CA LYS A 87 0.09 -4.00 13.78
C LYS A 87 -1.24 -3.47 14.25
N ALA A 88 -1.96 -4.30 15.00
CA ALA A 88 -3.22 -3.92 15.62
C ALA A 88 -3.22 -4.53 17.01
N GLY A 89 -2.90 -3.71 18.02
CA GLY A 89 -2.72 -4.22 19.36
C GLY A 89 -1.60 -5.24 19.39
N GLN A 90 -1.91 -6.43 19.85
CA GLN A 90 -0.96 -7.53 19.85
C GLN A 90 -1.11 -8.45 18.63
N GLY A 91 -2.00 -8.10 17.73
CA GLY A 91 -2.23 -8.88 16.55
C GLY A 91 -1.80 -8.13 15.30
N GLN A 92 -2.39 -8.53 14.18
CA GLN A 92 -2.04 -8.00 12.87
C GLN A 92 -3.29 -7.77 12.07
N LEU A 93 -3.25 -6.74 11.22
CA LEU A 93 -4.35 -6.42 10.31
C LEU A 93 -3.81 -6.42 8.90
N PRO A 94 -4.23 -7.35 8.05
CA PRO A 94 -3.85 -7.31 6.64
C PRO A 94 -4.65 -6.25 5.90
N MET A 95 -3.99 -5.57 4.98
CA MET A 95 -4.60 -4.51 4.21
C MET A 95 -4.20 -4.65 2.75
N ILE A 96 -5.14 -4.44 1.86
CA ILE A 96 -4.89 -4.32 0.44
C ILE A 96 -5.49 -2.99 0.02
N GLN A 97 -4.65 -2.07 -0.46
CA GLN A 97 -5.18 -0.76 -0.80
C GLN A 97 -4.27 -0.04 -1.78
N TRP A 98 -4.84 0.94 -2.46
CA TRP A 98 -4.12 1.82 -3.34
C TRP A 98 -3.47 2.93 -2.53
N VAL A 99 -2.20 3.17 -2.79
CA VAL A 99 -1.43 4.17 -2.04
C VAL A 99 -0.63 5.01 -3.04
N PRO A 100 -0.25 6.23 -2.66
CA PRO A 100 0.58 7.04 -3.54
C PRO A 100 1.92 6.37 -3.82
N ALA A 101 2.39 6.50 -5.06
CA ALA A 101 3.65 5.87 -5.45
C ALA A 101 4.80 6.31 -4.55
N ALA A 102 4.79 7.54 -4.07
CA ALA A 102 5.87 8.06 -3.24
C ALA A 102 6.00 7.36 -1.89
N THR A 103 4.97 6.62 -1.46
CA THR A 103 5.01 5.91 -0.19
C THR A 103 5.58 4.50 -0.32
N VAL A 104 5.88 4.07 -1.53
CA VAL A 104 6.32 2.70 -1.80
C VAL A 104 7.75 2.74 -2.33
N ARG A 105 8.59 1.87 -1.78
CA ARG A 105 9.94 1.71 -2.30
C ARG A 105 10.28 0.23 -2.37
N PRO A 106 11.13 -0.17 -3.31
CA PRO A 106 11.52 -1.58 -3.40
C PRO A 106 12.23 -2.01 -2.13
N THR A 107 12.01 -3.25 -1.74
CA THR A 107 12.82 -3.84 -0.69
C THR A 107 14.23 -3.99 -1.23
N GLU A 108 15.19 -3.45 -0.48
CA GLU A 108 16.55 -3.54 -0.93
C GLU A 108 17.00 -4.99 -1.00
N PRO A 109 17.64 -5.39 -2.09
CA PRO A 109 18.13 -6.75 -2.17
C PRO A 109 19.21 -7.00 -1.12
N PRO A 110 19.40 -8.24 -0.72
CA PRO A 110 20.47 -8.55 0.22
C PRO A 110 21.80 -8.08 -0.34
N THR A 111 22.64 -7.58 0.55
CA THR A 111 23.96 -7.12 0.14
C THR A 111 24.73 -8.25 -0.48
N ARG A 112 25.25 -7.99 -1.66
CA ARG A 112 26.11 -8.93 -2.31
C ARG A 112 27.52 -8.47 -2.19
N THR A 113 28.30 -9.29 -1.85
CA THR A 113 29.70 -8.90 -1.68
C THR A 113 30.57 -9.83 -2.45
#